data_8febcf3dd1507cf2e489519c35793d6f
#
_entry.id   8febcf3dd1507cf2e489519c35793d6f
#
_cell.length_a   1.000
_cell.length_b   1.000
_cell.length_c   1.000
_cell.angle_alpha   90.00
_cell.angle_beta   90.00
_cell.angle_gamma   90.00
#
_symmetry.space_group_name_H-M   'P 1'
#
loop_
_entity.id
_entity.type
_entity.pdbx_description
1 polymer ?
#
loop_
_entity_poly.entity_id
_entity_poly.type
_entity_poly.pdbx_seq_one_letter_code
_entity_poly.pdbx_strand_id
1 'polypeptide(L)'
;MEKKNIDWSNIGFGYMPTDYRYVSMYQNGSWDEGVLTSDPNITLNECACVLQYAQTCFEGLKAYTTEDGHIVTFRPDLNGERMENSAKGLEMPPFPKERFVDAITKVVEANAAFVPPYGSGATLYIRPYMFGYDSIIGVKPANIYQFRVFCTPVGPYFKGGAKPITIRVTDFDRAAPHGTGHVKAGLNYAMSLHAIV
;
A
#
# COMPACT_ATOMS: atom_id res chain seq x y z
N MET A 1 2.96 -12.19 -22.55
CA MET A 1 4.07 -11.30 -22.10
C MET A 1 5.12 -12.17 -21.41
N GLU A 2 6.40 -11.99 -21.74
CA GLU A 2 7.50 -12.72 -21.10
C GLU A 2 7.65 -12.29 -19.64
N LYS A 3 7.76 -13.25 -18.73
CA LYS A 3 7.93 -12.98 -17.30
C LYS A 3 9.39 -12.67 -16.98
N LYS A 4 9.64 -11.88 -15.94
CA LYS A 4 11.01 -11.65 -15.43
C LYS A 4 11.63 -12.97 -14.98
N ASN A 5 12.94 -13.11 -15.19
CA ASN A 5 13.68 -14.27 -14.73
C ASN A 5 13.94 -14.17 -13.20
N ILE A 6 12.97 -14.65 -12.42
CA ILE A 6 12.95 -14.65 -10.96
C ILE A 6 12.72 -16.07 -10.48
N ASP A 7 13.46 -16.50 -9.46
CA ASP A 7 13.18 -17.77 -8.78
C ASP A 7 11.91 -17.64 -7.92
N TRP A 8 10.78 -17.86 -8.55
CA TRP A 8 9.44 -17.73 -7.94
C TRP A 8 9.21 -18.70 -6.78
N SER A 9 9.94 -19.82 -6.73
CA SER A 9 9.80 -20.83 -5.69
C SER A 9 10.48 -20.43 -4.37
N ASN A 10 11.49 -19.56 -4.44
CA ASN A 10 12.28 -19.11 -3.29
C ASN A 10 12.03 -17.64 -2.91
N ILE A 11 11.06 -16.98 -3.54
CA ILE A 11 10.75 -15.60 -3.24
C ILE A 11 10.18 -15.50 -1.81
N GLY A 12 10.76 -14.60 -1.00
CA GLY A 12 10.29 -14.29 0.36
C GLY A 12 9.23 -13.19 0.39
N PHE A 13 8.98 -12.64 1.57
CA PHE A 13 8.09 -11.48 1.77
C PHE A 13 8.89 -10.16 1.92
N GLY A 14 10.03 -10.06 1.22
CA GLY A 14 10.86 -8.86 1.15
C GLY A 14 10.52 -7.96 -0.02
N TYR A 15 10.92 -6.69 0.06
CA TYR A 15 10.77 -5.76 -1.05
C TYR A 15 11.71 -6.12 -2.19
N MET A 16 11.14 -6.31 -3.37
CA MET A 16 11.85 -6.42 -4.65
C MET A 16 11.38 -5.27 -5.54
N PRO A 17 12.27 -4.42 -6.06
CA PRO A 17 11.89 -3.30 -6.91
C PRO A 17 11.26 -3.79 -8.22
N THR A 18 10.24 -3.09 -8.67
CA THR A 18 9.61 -3.24 -9.98
C THR A 18 9.84 -2.00 -10.84
N ASP A 19 9.52 -2.08 -12.12
CA ASP A 19 9.91 -1.04 -13.08
C ASP A 19 9.12 0.27 -12.89
N TYR A 20 7.80 0.20 -12.56
CA TYR A 20 6.92 1.37 -12.51
C TYR A 20 6.10 1.46 -11.22
N ARG A 21 5.76 2.69 -10.87
CA ARG A 21 4.82 3.08 -9.81
C ARG A 21 3.93 4.21 -10.30
N TYR A 22 2.77 4.37 -9.66
CA TYR A 22 1.86 5.48 -9.92
C TYR A 22 2.02 6.55 -8.85
N VAL A 23 1.95 7.81 -9.24
CA VAL A 23 2.03 8.99 -8.35
C VAL A 23 0.98 10.00 -8.76
N SER A 24 0.24 10.54 -7.80
CA SER A 24 -0.69 11.66 -7.96
C SER A 24 -0.53 12.61 -6.80
N MET A 25 -0.64 13.92 -7.07
CA MET A 25 -0.55 14.98 -6.07
C MET A 25 -1.93 15.63 -5.85
N TYR A 26 -2.23 15.91 -4.58
CA TYR A 26 -3.33 16.79 -4.21
C TYR A 26 -2.77 18.15 -3.85
N GLN A 27 -3.21 19.16 -4.55
CA GLN A 27 -2.85 20.55 -4.33
C GLN A 27 -3.95 21.47 -4.83
N ASN A 28 -4.13 22.63 -4.19
CA ASN A 28 -5.16 23.61 -4.57
C ASN A 28 -6.60 23.03 -4.62
N GLY A 29 -6.90 22.07 -3.73
CA GLY A 29 -8.24 21.51 -3.58
C GLY A 29 -8.58 20.35 -4.52
N SER A 30 -7.62 19.86 -5.32
CA SER A 30 -7.87 18.77 -6.28
C SER A 30 -6.67 17.83 -6.45
N TRP A 31 -6.96 16.58 -6.83
CA TRP A 31 -5.97 15.62 -7.31
C TRP A 31 -5.64 15.90 -8.78
N ASP A 32 -4.34 15.90 -9.12
CA ASP A 32 -3.89 15.90 -10.51
C ASP A 32 -4.24 14.59 -11.24
N GLU A 33 -3.98 14.50 -12.54
CA GLU A 33 -4.26 13.29 -13.35
C GLU A 33 -3.46 12.06 -12.91
N GLY A 34 -2.32 12.27 -12.25
CA GLY A 34 -1.38 11.23 -11.87
C GLY A 34 -0.60 10.65 -13.03
N VAL A 35 0.56 10.08 -12.73
CA VAL A 35 1.48 9.55 -13.74
C VAL A 35 2.11 8.24 -13.30
N LEU A 36 2.49 7.40 -14.28
CA LEU A 36 3.44 6.31 -14.07
C LEU A 36 4.87 6.86 -14.12
N THR A 37 5.69 6.46 -13.18
CA THR A 37 7.12 6.82 -13.11
C THR A 37 7.98 5.61 -12.75
N SER A 38 9.23 5.60 -13.19
CA SER A 38 10.23 4.62 -12.77
C SER A 38 10.99 5.01 -11.51
N ASP A 39 10.89 6.28 -11.05
CA ASP A 39 11.59 6.74 -9.86
C ASP A 39 10.92 6.21 -8.57
N PRO A 40 11.62 5.37 -7.77
CA PRO A 40 11.09 4.85 -6.51
C PRO A 40 11.21 5.84 -5.35
N ASN A 41 11.96 6.91 -5.51
CA ASN A 41 12.29 7.81 -4.42
C ASN A 41 11.18 8.81 -4.13
N ILE A 42 11.20 9.35 -2.93
CA ILE A 42 10.34 10.44 -2.47
C ILE A 42 11.25 11.48 -1.84
N THR A 43 11.24 12.69 -2.37
CA THR A 43 11.93 13.81 -1.75
C THR A 43 10.96 14.50 -0.80
N LEU A 44 11.30 14.58 0.47
CA LEU A 44 10.50 15.22 1.52
C LEU A 44 11.33 16.29 2.22
N ASN A 45 10.67 17.37 2.64
CA ASN A 45 11.24 18.31 3.58
C ASN A 45 11.30 17.64 4.98
N GLU A 46 12.29 18.01 5.81
CA GLU A 46 12.39 17.48 7.18
C GLU A 46 11.14 17.74 8.05
N CYS A 47 10.41 18.84 7.77
CA CYS A 47 9.14 19.18 8.42
C CYS A 47 7.91 18.57 7.75
N ALA A 48 8.05 17.63 6.80
CA ALA A 48 6.89 17.03 6.15
C ALA A 48 5.92 16.44 7.17
N CYS A 49 4.62 16.71 6.99
CA CYS A 49 3.57 16.29 7.92
C CYS A 49 3.63 14.80 8.25
N VAL A 50 3.88 13.96 7.24
CA VAL A 50 4.01 12.51 7.43
C VAL A 50 5.15 12.14 8.38
N LEU A 51 6.27 12.85 8.35
CA LEU A 51 7.42 12.59 9.22
C LEU A 51 7.19 13.05 10.66
N GLN A 52 6.45 14.15 10.84
CA GLN A 52 6.23 14.74 12.16
C GLN A 52 5.01 14.13 12.87
N TYR A 53 3.92 13.87 12.15
CA TYR A 53 2.63 13.51 12.74
C TYR A 53 2.04 12.22 12.19
N ALA A 54 2.79 11.47 11.37
CA ALA A 54 2.36 10.19 10.80
C ALA A 54 0.99 10.26 10.08
N GLN A 55 0.64 11.41 9.46
CA GLN A 55 -0.59 11.55 8.70
C GLN A 55 -0.46 10.77 7.37
N THR A 56 -0.73 9.46 7.45
CA THR A 56 -0.63 8.53 6.32
C THR A 56 -1.57 7.35 6.50
N CYS A 57 -2.16 6.90 5.40
CA CYS A 57 -2.91 5.65 5.34
C CYS A 57 -2.45 4.81 4.14
N PHE A 58 -2.73 3.50 4.18
CA PHE A 58 -2.29 2.60 3.12
C PHE A 58 -3.27 1.46 2.91
N GLU A 59 -3.11 0.79 1.78
CA GLU A 59 -3.82 -0.43 1.42
C GLU A 59 -2.87 -1.56 1.05
N GLY A 60 -3.40 -2.75 0.96
CA GLY A 60 -2.68 -3.92 0.49
C GLY A 60 -3.63 -4.86 -0.21
N LEU A 61 -3.33 -5.16 -1.47
CA LEU A 61 -4.03 -6.13 -2.28
C LEU A 61 -3.03 -6.88 -3.17
N LYS A 62 -3.49 -7.84 -3.94
CA LYS A 62 -2.63 -8.71 -4.73
C LYS A 62 -3.17 -8.85 -6.15
N ALA A 63 -2.24 -9.04 -7.11
CA ALA A 63 -2.56 -9.53 -8.42
C ALA A 63 -2.05 -10.97 -8.59
N TYR A 64 -2.79 -11.76 -9.36
CA TYR A 64 -2.57 -13.17 -9.57
C TYR A 64 -2.61 -13.49 -11.06
N THR A 65 -1.84 -14.49 -11.48
CA THR A 65 -2.03 -15.13 -12.79
C THR A 65 -3.00 -16.30 -12.63
N THR A 66 -4.06 -16.33 -13.43
CA THR A 66 -5.02 -17.44 -13.49
C THR A 66 -4.46 -18.59 -14.34
N GLU A 67 -5.12 -19.76 -14.30
CA GLU A 67 -4.70 -20.94 -15.05
C GLU A 67 -4.67 -20.70 -16.58
N ASP A 68 -5.62 -19.92 -17.08
CA ASP A 68 -5.70 -19.50 -18.48
C ASP A 68 -4.82 -18.30 -18.83
N GLY A 69 -3.96 -17.85 -17.91
CA GLY A 69 -2.92 -16.85 -18.13
C GLY A 69 -3.35 -15.38 -17.96
N HIS A 70 -4.60 -15.12 -17.56
CA HIS A 70 -5.05 -13.76 -17.27
C HIS A 70 -4.44 -13.24 -15.95
N ILE A 71 -4.27 -11.93 -15.85
CA ILE A 71 -3.87 -11.26 -14.62
C ILE A 71 -5.13 -10.63 -14.00
N VAL A 72 -5.40 -11.00 -12.75
CA VAL A 72 -6.59 -10.55 -12.02
C VAL A 72 -6.25 -9.99 -10.64
N THR A 73 -7.09 -9.07 -10.15
CA THR A 73 -7.12 -8.59 -8.77
C THR A 73 -8.48 -8.94 -8.15
N PHE A 74 -8.52 -9.13 -6.82
CA PHE A 74 -9.76 -9.44 -6.13
C PHE A 74 -10.32 -8.21 -5.43
N ARG A 75 -11.49 -7.74 -5.86
CA ARG A 75 -12.27 -6.63 -5.28
C ARG A 75 -11.44 -5.39 -4.93
N PRO A 76 -10.68 -4.81 -5.88
CA PRO A 76 -9.92 -3.58 -5.63
C PRO A 76 -10.82 -2.39 -5.30
N ASP A 77 -12.09 -2.41 -5.70
CA ASP A 77 -13.13 -1.44 -5.36
C ASP A 77 -13.32 -1.31 -3.83
N LEU A 78 -13.35 -2.43 -3.10
CA LEU A 78 -13.47 -2.42 -1.63
C LEU A 78 -12.22 -1.90 -0.93
N ASN A 79 -11.03 -2.13 -1.51
CA ASN A 79 -9.80 -1.51 -1.01
C ASN A 79 -9.84 0.02 -1.21
N GLY A 80 -10.32 0.48 -2.37
CA GLY A 80 -10.51 1.92 -2.65
C GLY A 80 -11.48 2.57 -1.65
N GLU A 81 -12.63 1.95 -1.41
CA GLU A 81 -13.61 2.42 -0.42
C GLU A 81 -13.01 2.48 0.99
N ARG A 82 -12.27 1.45 1.42
CA ARG A 82 -11.60 1.47 2.73
C ARG A 82 -10.52 2.54 2.81
N MET A 83 -9.79 2.81 1.72
CA MET A 83 -8.81 3.88 1.68
C MET A 83 -9.47 5.25 1.80
N GLU A 84 -10.60 5.49 1.13
CA GLU A 84 -11.38 6.72 1.31
C GLU A 84 -11.81 6.90 2.76
N ASN A 85 -12.32 5.84 3.41
CA ASN A 85 -12.73 5.87 4.81
C ASN A 85 -11.54 6.12 5.76
N SER A 86 -10.39 5.51 5.48
CA SER A 86 -9.16 5.74 6.25
C SER A 86 -8.66 7.19 6.09
N ALA A 87 -8.72 7.73 4.88
CA ALA A 87 -8.36 9.12 4.61
C ALA A 87 -9.23 10.09 5.40
N LYS A 88 -10.56 9.91 5.35
CA LYS A 88 -11.53 10.72 6.12
C LYS A 88 -11.24 10.67 7.63
N GLY A 89 -10.93 9.47 8.16
CA GLY A 89 -10.58 9.29 9.58
C GLY A 89 -9.28 9.99 10.02
N LEU A 90 -8.46 10.43 9.07
CA LEU A 90 -7.20 11.17 9.31
C LEU A 90 -7.26 12.62 8.78
N GLU A 91 -8.45 13.13 8.49
CA GLU A 91 -8.65 14.49 7.93
C GLU A 91 -7.85 14.72 6.64
N MET A 92 -7.78 13.68 5.78
CA MET A 92 -7.10 13.73 4.49
C MET A 92 -8.14 13.75 3.35
N PRO A 93 -7.89 14.46 2.23
CA PRO A 93 -8.79 14.42 1.08
C PRO A 93 -8.86 13.01 0.50
N PRO A 94 -10.04 12.38 0.36
CA PRO A 94 -10.15 11.05 -0.21
C PRO A 94 -9.58 11.00 -1.63
N PHE A 95 -8.84 9.95 -1.94
CA PHE A 95 -8.51 9.63 -3.34
C PHE A 95 -9.67 8.84 -3.94
N PRO A 96 -10.30 9.29 -5.05
CA PRO A 96 -11.54 8.70 -5.55
C PRO A 96 -11.39 7.22 -5.88
N LYS A 97 -12.36 6.41 -5.42
CA LYS A 97 -12.36 4.94 -5.58
C LYS A 97 -12.14 4.48 -7.02
N GLU A 98 -12.80 5.12 -7.98
CA GLU A 98 -12.67 4.77 -9.40
C GLU A 98 -11.25 5.04 -9.90
N ARG A 99 -10.64 6.15 -9.48
CA ARG A 99 -9.25 6.47 -9.80
C ARG A 99 -8.26 5.56 -9.08
N PHE A 100 -8.60 5.09 -7.88
CA PHE A 100 -7.82 4.08 -7.17
C PHE A 100 -7.76 2.79 -7.97
N VAL A 101 -8.89 2.29 -8.47
CA VAL A 101 -8.95 1.08 -9.30
C VAL A 101 -8.15 1.27 -10.60
N ASP A 102 -8.30 2.42 -11.27
CA ASP A 102 -7.53 2.76 -12.46
C ASP A 102 -6.01 2.79 -12.20
N ALA A 103 -5.58 3.40 -11.10
CA ALA A 103 -4.17 3.43 -10.70
C ALA A 103 -3.60 2.04 -10.44
N ILE A 104 -4.38 1.14 -9.79
CA ILE A 104 -4.01 -0.26 -9.59
C ILE A 104 -3.84 -0.96 -10.93
N THR A 105 -4.79 -0.82 -11.83
CA THR A 105 -4.76 -1.42 -13.17
C THR A 105 -3.52 -0.97 -13.94
N LYS A 106 -3.26 0.33 -14.00
CA LYS A 106 -2.08 0.91 -14.67
C LYS A 106 -0.76 0.37 -14.12
N VAL A 107 -0.64 0.27 -12.78
CA VAL A 107 0.58 -0.26 -12.14
C VAL A 107 0.77 -1.74 -12.44
N VAL A 108 -0.30 -2.53 -12.38
CA VAL A 108 -0.24 -3.98 -12.67
C VAL A 108 0.11 -4.23 -14.13
N GLU A 109 -0.52 -3.52 -15.07
CA GLU A 109 -0.22 -3.62 -16.50
C GLU A 109 1.24 -3.24 -16.81
N ALA A 110 1.71 -2.10 -16.29
CA ALA A 110 3.08 -1.65 -16.49
C ALA A 110 4.13 -2.60 -15.89
N ASN A 111 3.76 -3.41 -14.90
CA ASN A 111 4.63 -4.38 -14.23
C ASN A 111 4.18 -5.84 -14.47
N ALA A 112 3.44 -6.13 -15.53
CA ALA A 112 2.86 -7.46 -15.77
C ALA A 112 3.92 -8.58 -15.86
N ALA A 113 5.16 -8.24 -16.25
CA ALA A 113 6.28 -9.16 -16.26
C ALA A 113 6.69 -9.65 -14.85
N PHE A 114 6.34 -8.89 -13.80
CA PHE A 114 6.61 -9.21 -12.39
C PHE A 114 5.46 -9.97 -11.71
N VAL A 115 4.32 -10.16 -12.37
CA VAL A 115 3.24 -10.98 -11.82
C VAL A 115 3.67 -12.45 -11.89
N PRO A 116 3.75 -13.18 -10.76
CA PRO A 116 4.22 -14.56 -10.74
C PRO A 116 3.37 -15.49 -11.63
N PRO A 117 3.95 -16.54 -12.21
CA PRO A 117 3.20 -17.54 -12.98
C PRO A 117 2.16 -18.27 -12.11
N TYR A 118 1.10 -18.75 -12.76
CA TYR A 118 0.13 -19.64 -12.10
C TYR A 118 0.82 -20.87 -11.51
N GLY A 119 0.39 -21.29 -10.33
CA GLY A 119 0.95 -22.46 -9.66
C GLY A 119 2.27 -22.24 -8.90
N SER A 120 2.92 -21.07 -9.03
CA SER A 120 4.17 -20.76 -8.30
C SER A 120 4.00 -20.56 -6.81
N GLY A 121 2.77 -20.35 -6.30
CA GLY A 121 2.49 -19.98 -4.92
C GLY A 121 2.84 -18.52 -4.56
N ALA A 122 3.52 -17.81 -5.44
CA ALA A 122 3.85 -16.38 -5.29
C ALA A 122 2.75 -15.49 -5.88
N THR A 123 2.75 -14.22 -5.52
CA THR A 123 1.76 -13.21 -5.96
C THR A 123 2.44 -11.85 -6.14
N LEU A 124 1.85 -10.96 -6.94
CA LEU A 124 2.28 -9.56 -6.96
C LEU A 124 1.52 -8.80 -5.86
N TYR A 125 2.23 -8.41 -4.80
CA TYR A 125 1.69 -7.54 -3.76
C TYR A 125 1.67 -6.11 -4.24
N ILE A 126 0.54 -5.40 -4.04
CA ILE A 126 0.33 -4.02 -4.44
C ILE A 126 0.12 -3.19 -3.18
N ARG A 127 0.86 -2.07 -3.06
CA ARG A 127 0.84 -1.14 -1.94
C ARG A 127 0.41 0.25 -2.38
N PRO A 128 -0.90 0.55 -2.36
CA PRO A 128 -1.38 1.93 -2.39
C PRO A 128 -1.14 2.59 -1.03
N TYR A 129 -0.74 3.86 -1.02
CA TYR A 129 -0.61 4.66 0.19
C TYR A 129 -0.72 6.15 -0.11
N MET A 130 -1.07 6.91 0.90
CA MET A 130 -1.27 8.34 0.82
C MET A 130 -0.73 9.01 2.07
N PHE A 131 -0.17 10.20 1.94
CA PHE A 131 0.45 10.90 3.07
C PHE A 131 0.45 12.42 2.90
N GLY A 132 0.49 13.15 4.04
CA GLY A 132 0.68 14.59 4.09
C GLY A 132 2.10 14.96 3.70
N TYR A 133 2.24 15.74 2.63
CA TYR A 133 3.50 16.01 1.94
C TYR A 133 4.16 17.33 2.34
N ASP A 134 3.37 18.36 2.61
CA ASP A 134 3.86 19.70 2.91
C ASP A 134 4.48 19.84 4.31
N SER A 135 5.26 20.89 4.48
CA SER A 135 6.01 21.19 5.71
C SER A 135 5.10 21.83 6.75
N ILE A 136 4.96 21.21 7.93
CA ILE A 136 4.09 21.65 9.00
C ILE A 136 4.75 21.45 10.37
N ILE A 137 4.77 22.50 11.21
CA ILE A 137 5.21 22.41 12.61
C ILE A 137 4.03 22.31 13.58
N GLY A 138 2.95 23.05 13.34
CA GLY A 138 1.75 22.97 14.18
C GLY A 138 0.93 21.73 13.86
N VAL A 139 0.30 21.09 14.86
CA VAL A 139 -0.57 19.92 14.66
C VAL A 139 -1.84 20.35 13.96
N LYS A 140 -1.91 20.07 12.67
CA LYS A 140 -3.07 20.29 11.79
C LYS A 140 -2.97 19.39 10.56
N PRO A 141 -4.06 19.17 9.81
CA PRO A 141 -4.00 18.49 8.53
C PRO A 141 -3.06 19.18 7.55
N ALA A 142 -2.39 18.41 6.71
CA ALA A 142 -1.61 18.91 5.60
C ALA A 142 -2.50 19.63 4.57
N ASN A 143 -1.90 20.44 3.70
CA ASN A 143 -2.61 21.07 2.56
C ASN A 143 -2.26 20.37 1.23
N ILE A 144 -1.11 19.70 1.19
CA ILE A 144 -0.61 18.98 0.03
C ILE A 144 -0.46 17.51 0.41
N TYR A 145 -0.96 16.62 -0.44
CA TYR A 145 -0.86 15.18 -0.22
C TYR A 145 -0.32 14.50 -1.46
N GLN A 146 0.32 13.37 -1.25
CA GLN A 146 0.75 12.50 -2.33
C GLN A 146 0.08 11.14 -2.18
N PHE A 147 -0.54 10.64 -3.27
CA PHE A 147 -0.99 9.28 -3.41
C PHE A 147 -0.02 8.51 -4.29
N ARG A 148 0.38 7.33 -3.86
CA ARG A 148 1.30 6.47 -4.60
C ARG A 148 0.84 5.03 -4.60
N VAL A 149 1.19 4.32 -5.67
CA VAL A 149 1.03 2.86 -5.74
C VAL A 149 2.33 2.27 -6.24
N PHE A 150 2.89 1.33 -5.49
CA PHE A 150 3.97 0.46 -5.99
C PHE A 150 3.57 -1.01 -5.83
N CYS A 151 4.30 -1.89 -6.47
CA CYS A 151 4.11 -3.33 -6.32
C CYS A 151 5.44 -4.05 -6.13
N THR A 152 5.37 -5.26 -5.61
CA THR A 152 6.52 -6.14 -5.40
C THR A 152 6.06 -7.60 -5.44
N PRO A 153 6.74 -8.49 -6.16
CA PRO A 153 6.43 -9.91 -6.08
C PRO A 153 6.80 -10.44 -4.69
N VAL A 154 5.93 -11.28 -4.15
CA VAL A 154 6.11 -11.89 -2.82
C VAL A 154 5.72 -13.35 -2.83
N GLY A 155 6.40 -14.14 -2.03
CA GLY A 155 6.03 -15.51 -1.71
C GLY A 155 4.91 -15.59 -0.67
N PRO A 156 4.55 -16.79 -0.24
CA PRO A 156 3.58 -17.00 0.82
C PRO A 156 4.05 -16.36 2.13
N TYR A 157 3.14 -15.65 2.81
CA TYR A 157 3.45 -15.01 4.09
C TYR A 157 3.93 -16.02 5.15
N PHE A 158 3.28 -17.18 5.21
CA PHE A 158 3.69 -18.30 6.07
C PHE A 158 4.40 -19.37 5.23
N LYS A 159 5.70 -19.52 5.39
CA LYS A 159 6.52 -20.52 4.65
C LYS A 159 6.05 -21.97 4.83
N GLY A 160 5.36 -22.28 5.93
CA GLY A 160 4.85 -23.61 6.24
C GLY A 160 3.39 -23.86 5.80
N GLY A 161 2.78 -22.96 5.04
CA GLY A 161 1.35 -23.01 4.68
C GLY A 161 0.44 -22.65 5.86
N ALA A 162 -0.87 -22.95 5.72
CA ALA A 162 -1.88 -22.67 6.73
C ALA A 162 -1.75 -23.68 7.89
N LYS A 163 -1.02 -23.32 8.94
CA LYS A 163 -0.88 -24.11 10.18
C LYS A 163 -1.41 -23.31 11.36
N PRO A 164 -1.91 -23.98 12.42
CA PRO A 164 -2.25 -23.32 13.67
C PRO A 164 -1.08 -22.52 14.22
N ILE A 165 -1.36 -21.34 14.77
CA ILE A 165 -0.37 -20.50 15.44
C ILE A 165 -0.75 -20.32 16.90
N THR A 166 0.24 -20.09 17.76
CA THR A 166 0.01 -19.73 19.16
C THR A 166 -0.16 -18.21 19.27
N ILE A 167 -1.21 -17.78 19.96
CA ILE A 167 -1.49 -16.36 20.22
C ILE A 167 -1.34 -16.12 21.72
N ARG A 168 -0.60 -15.08 22.09
CA ARG A 168 -0.52 -14.58 23.46
C ARG A 168 -1.46 -13.38 23.61
N VAL A 169 -2.30 -13.40 24.62
CA VAL A 169 -3.08 -12.23 25.05
C VAL A 169 -2.16 -11.30 25.84
N THR A 170 -2.22 -10.00 25.59
CA THR A 170 -1.40 -8.98 26.23
C THR A 170 -2.26 -7.77 26.57
N ASP A 171 -1.83 -6.99 27.55
CA ASP A 171 -2.45 -5.72 27.96
C ASP A 171 -2.02 -4.53 27.06
N PHE A 172 -1.13 -4.75 26.10
CA PHE A 172 -0.74 -3.70 25.16
C PHE A 172 -1.77 -3.49 24.07
N ASP A 173 -2.23 -2.26 23.90
CA ASP A 173 -3.07 -1.85 22.79
C ASP A 173 -2.28 -1.88 21.48
N ARG A 174 -2.81 -2.60 20.48
CA ARG A 174 -2.24 -2.61 19.11
C ARG A 174 -2.62 -1.36 18.32
N ALA A 175 -3.76 -0.77 18.62
CA ALA A 175 -4.31 0.38 17.91
C ALA A 175 -5.00 1.31 18.92
N ALA A 176 -5.05 2.61 18.63
CA ALA A 176 -5.64 3.60 19.54
C ALA A 176 -7.14 3.33 19.77
N PRO A 177 -7.57 2.84 20.94
CA PRO A 177 -8.98 2.67 21.27
C PRO A 177 -9.66 4.04 21.31
N HIS A 178 -10.91 4.13 20.81
CA HIS A 178 -11.67 5.38 20.69
C HIS A 178 -11.00 6.49 19.86
N GLY A 179 -9.96 6.16 19.11
CA GLY A 179 -9.22 7.05 18.21
C GLY A 179 -9.14 6.47 16.80
N THR A 180 -7.95 6.50 16.20
CA THR A 180 -7.67 6.08 14.82
C THR A 180 -7.54 4.56 14.64
N GLY A 181 -7.81 3.75 15.65
CA GLY A 181 -7.66 2.29 15.59
C GLY A 181 -8.50 1.60 14.51
N HIS A 182 -9.60 2.23 14.10
CA HIS A 182 -10.51 1.74 13.06
C HIS A 182 -10.06 2.05 11.64
N VAL A 183 -9.03 2.89 11.44
CA VAL A 183 -8.50 3.26 10.13
C VAL A 183 -7.23 2.48 9.79
N LYS A 184 -6.97 2.27 8.51
CA LYS A 184 -5.76 1.56 8.06
C LYS A 184 -4.58 2.53 7.95
N ALA A 185 -4.08 2.97 9.11
CA ALA A 185 -3.04 3.97 9.27
C ALA A 185 -1.74 3.36 9.79
N GLY A 186 -0.60 3.85 9.29
CA GLY A 186 0.74 3.39 9.68
C GLY A 186 1.00 3.48 11.18
N LEU A 187 0.48 4.52 11.83
CA LEU A 187 0.62 4.73 13.28
C LEU A 187 0.11 3.54 14.13
N ASN A 188 -0.99 2.87 13.72
CA ASN A 188 -1.51 1.70 14.42
C ASN A 188 -0.55 0.50 14.33
N TYR A 189 0.22 0.40 13.25
CA TYR A 189 1.22 -0.66 13.08
C TYR A 189 2.49 -0.37 13.88
N ALA A 190 2.92 0.89 13.94
CA ALA A 190 4.03 1.30 14.80
C ALA A 190 3.73 1.00 16.29
N MET A 191 2.51 1.28 16.77
CA MET A 191 2.08 0.93 18.13
C MET A 191 2.17 -0.57 18.42
N SER A 192 1.95 -1.43 17.43
CA SER A 192 1.97 -2.88 17.62
C SER A 192 3.38 -3.48 17.73
N LEU A 193 4.43 -2.75 17.35
CA LEU A 193 5.79 -3.29 17.31
C LEU A 193 6.27 -3.78 18.68
N HIS A 194 5.99 -3.04 19.75
CA HIS A 194 6.38 -3.43 21.10
C HIS A 194 5.78 -4.75 21.56
N ALA A 195 4.55 -5.07 21.12
CA ALA A 195 3.90 -6.33 21.46
C ALA A 195 4.31 -7.51 20.56
N ILE A 196 4.96 -7.25 19.42
CA ILE A 196 5.37 -8.26 18.44
C ILE A 196 6.81 -8.74 18.71
N VAL A 197 7.67 -7.89 19.23
CA VAL A 197 9.07 -8.18 19.56
C VAL A 197 9.19 -8.75 20.96
#